data_378befdb4f0acf14110d0cd8a8e63b2a
#
_entry.id   378befdb4f0acf14110d0cd8a8e63b2a
#
_cell.length_a   1.000
_cell.length_b   1.000
_cell.length_c   1.000
_cell.angle_alpha   90.00
_cell.angle_beta   90.00
_cell.angle_gamma   90.00
#
_symmetry.space_group_name_H-M   'P 1'
#
loop_
_entity.id
_entity.type
_entity.pdbx_description
1 polymer ?
#
loop_
_entity_poly.entity_id
_entity_poly.type
_entity_poly.pdbx_seq_one_letter_code
_entity_poly.pdbx_strand_id
1 'polypeptide(L)'
;MMWSEKYRPKNLLEMIGNEEAKESFVKWLAKWVKGTKPILLVGPPGIGKTTIALLGAKYFGYDLISLNASDVRNKQRLQDVLNPVLGNAGLLGKIMIFVDEVDGIHGRSDFGGVGALVDILKEPTVPIVLAANSDSSDKMKDIKKTTTTIRMKPIPPRLLRFYLEAILRKEGASLKIGTMIKLVLDSRGDIRSILNSAQALVSGFELQTEKSFEITDIESAINAFFKAKSSEEAMAILYSLRIDPQEKINAFYSSVITSALSKEDMKEMLDVISEADMLYGKIMREQQWRLLRYLDSILVRLYKKGVSIRYSQYNLPWPLITRLRWDGKAIKELEASLAKKMHVSRSTFATFYLPYFLMCVKNKALELDLNETENEIIQKEMATIK
;
A
#
# COMPACT_ATOMS: atom_id res chain seq x y z
N MET A 1 -9.63 25.57 -16.06
CA MET A 1 -8.75 25.43 -14.88
C MET A 1 -9.46 24.57 -13.85
N MET A 2 -8.78 23.60 -13.21
CA MET A 2 -9.42 22.75 -12.20
C MET A 2 -9.77 23.56 -10.94
N TRP A 3 -10.92 23.29 -10.34
CA TRP A 3 -11.34 24.01 -9.13
C TRP A 3 -10.38 23.76 -7.95
N SER A 4 -9.80 22.59 -7.85
CA SER A 4 -8.77 22.28 -6.85
C SER A 4 -7.54 23.19 -6.92
N GLU A 5 -7.20 23.74 -8.08
CA GLU A 5 -6.12 24.71 -8.24
C GLU A 5 -6.64 26.16 -8.21
N LYS A 6 -7.79 26.45 -8.84
CA LYS A 6 -8.42 27.80 -8.85
C LYS A 6 -8.73 28.30 -7.44
N TYR A 7 -9.21 27.40 -6.57
CA TYR A 7 -9.61 27.69 -5.19
C TYR A 7 -8.59 27.24 -4.15
N ARG A 8 -7.36 27.02 -4.57
CA ARG A 8 -6.26 26.74 -3.64
C ARG A 8 -6.09 27.95 -2.70
N PRO A 9 -6.07 27.75 -1.36
CA PRO A 9 -5.89 28.83 -0.41
C PRO A 9 -4.64 29.68 -0.72
N LYS A 10 -4.76 30.99 -0.59
CA LYS A 10 -3.67 31.95 -0.84
C LYS A 10 -2.95 32.36 0.46
N ASN A 11 -3.58 32.11 1.60
CA ASN A 11 -3.02 32.34 2.92
C ASN A 11 -3.52 31.27 3.91
N LEU A 12 -2.89 31.18 5.08
CA LEU A 12 -3.21 30.18 6.10
C LEU A 12 -4.63 30.31 6.67
N LEU A 13 -5.22 31.50 6.68
CA LEU A 13 -6.58 31.74 7.18
C LEU A 13 -7.65 31.20 6.24
N GLU A 14 -7.36 31.12 4.95
CA GLU A 14 -8.28 30.54 3.95
C GLU A 14 -8.31 29.01 3.99
N MET A 15 -7.33 28.36 4.66
CA MET A 15 -7.34 26.92 4.81
C MET A 15 -8.42 26.49 5.79
N ILE A 16 -9.32 25.61 5.36
CA ILE A 16 -10.38 25.07 6.21
C ILE A 16 -9.90 23.87 7.05
N GLY A 17 -10.29 23.87 8.31
CA GLY A 17 -10.00 22.76 9.25
C GLY A 17 -8.53 22.67 9.67
N ASN A 18 -8.26 21.68 10.51
CA ASN A 18 -6.93 21.41 11.07
C ASN A 18 -6.28 22.61 11.79
N GLU A 19 -7.06 23.39 12.54
CA GLU A 19 -6.59 24.61 13.20
C GLU A 19 -5.41 24.36 14.15
N GLU A 20 -5.48 23.30 14.96
CA GLU A 20 -4.40 22.88 15.87
C GLU A 20 -3.11 22.58 15.13
N ALA A 21 -3.22 21.92 13.96
CA ALA A 21 -2.06 21.58 13.14
C ALA A 21 -1.44 22.83 12.51
N LYS A 22 -2.29 23.78 12.03
CA LYS A 22 -1.84 25.07 11.52
C LYS A 22 -1.12 25.88 12.58
N GLU A 23 -1.69 26.00 13.78
CA GLU A 23 -1.06 26.72 14.90
C GLU A 23 0.27 26.09 15.29
N SER A 24 0.31 24.76 15.40
CA SER A 24 1.53 24.02 15.75
C SER A 24 2.63 24.23 14.72
N PHE A 25 2.27 24.20 13.45
CA PHE A 25 3.18 24.44 12.33
C PHE A 25 3.72 25.88 12.33
N VAL A 26 2.83 26.87 12.50
CA VAL A 26 3.20 28.29 12.55
C VAL A 26 4.10 28.56 13.75
N LYS A 27 3.75 28.06 14.94
CA LYS A 27 4.56 28.20 16.15
C LYS A 27 5.95 27.60 16.00
N TRP A 28 6.05 26.44 15.34
CA TRP A 28 7.34 25.80 15.05
C TRP A 28 8.19 26.64 14.10
N LEU A 29 7.61 27.10 12.99
CA LEU A 29 8.36 27.86 11.99
C LEU A 29 8.79 29.25 12.50
N ALA A 30 7.95 29.89 13.32
CA ALA A 30 8.27 31.16 13.96
C ALA A 30 9.44 31.08 14.96
N LYS A 31 9.59 29.92 15.63
CA LYS A 31 10.65 29.67 16.62
C LYS A 31 11.83 28.89 16.05
N TRP A 32 11.84 28.66 14.74
CA TRP A 32 12.85 27.80 14.15
C TRP A 32 14.25 28.42 14.26
N VAL A 33 15.20 27.62 14.72
CA VAL A 33 16.63 27.90 14.75
C VAL A 33 17.39 26.68 14.23
N LYS A 34 18.62 26.85 13.77
CA LYS A 34 19.48 25.75 13.31
C LYS A 34 19.52 24.62 14.36
N GLY A 35 19.30 23.38 13.92
CA GLY A 35 19.20 22.22 14.81
C GLY A 35 17.80 21.95 15.36
N THR A 36 16.79 22.81 15.11
CA THR A 36 15.42 22.51 15.50
C THR A 36 14.91 21.29 14.74
N LYS A 37 14.33 20.31 15.44
CA LYS A 37 13.78 19.09 14.84
C LYS A 37 12.83 19.41 13.70
N PRO A 38 12.98 18.76 12.51
CA PRO A 38 12.06 18.89 11.41
C PRO A 38 10.63 18.48 11.75
N ILE A 39 9.66 18.90 10.94
CA ILE A 39 8.26 18.49 11.09
C ILE A 39 7.92 17.36 10.10
N LEU A 40 7.15 16.39 10.60
CA LEU A 40 6.46 15.40 9.81
C LEU A 40 4.95 15.63 9.87
N LEU A 41 4.36 16.06 8.74
CA LEU A 41 2.91 16.20 8.56
C LEU A 41 2.32 14.84 8.17
N VAL A 42 1.46 14.27 9.01
CA VAL A 42 0.82 12.97 8.74
C VAL A 42 -0.68 13.13 8.64
N GLY A 43 -1.27 12.54 7.61
CA GLY A 43 -2.73 12.51 7.45
C GLY A 43 -3.15 12.14 6.02
N PRO A 44 -4.43 11.84 5.77
CA PRO A 44 -4.92 11.35 4.48
C PRO A 44 -4.62 12.32 3.32
N PRO A 45 -4.71 11.86 2.06
CA PRO A 45 -4.52 12.73 0.89
C PRO A 45 -5.57 13.85 0.85
N GLY A 46 -5.28 14.92 0.12
CA GLY A 46 -6.20 16.01 -0.18
C GLY A 46 -6.63 16.93 0.98
N ILE A 47 -6.05 16.79 2.18
CA ILE A 47 -6.39 17.60 3.37
C ILE A 47 -5.55 18.89 3.52
N GLY A 48 -4.58 19.13 2.62
CA GLY A 48 -3.79 20.36 2.59
C GLY A 48 -2.38 20.28 3.17
N LYS A 49 -1.74 19.10 3.31
CA LYS A 49 -0.34 18.96 3.79
C LYS A 49 0.66 19.82 2.99
N THR A 50 0.65 19.67 1.68
CA THR A 50 1.50 20.45 0.77
C THR A 50 1.14 21.94 0.81
N THR A 51 -0.16 22.25 0.97
CA THR A 51 -0.64 23.63 1.03
C THR A 51 -0.18 24.38 2.27
N ILE A 52 -0.21 23.75 3.44
CA ILE A 52 0.27 24.38 4.69
C ILE A 52 1.77 24.67 4.63
N ALA A 53 2.58 23.75 4.06
CA ALA A 53 4.01 23.96 3.88
C ALA A 53 4.29 25.16 2.97
N LEU A 54 3.61 25.22 1.82
CA LEU A 54 3.77 26.31 0.83
C LEU A 54 3.33 27.67 1.40
N LEU A 55 2.18 27.71 2.09
CA LEU A 55 1.68 28.96 2.67
C LEU A 55 2.49 29.43 3.86
N GLY A 56 2.98 28.49 4.67
CA GLY A 56 3.90 28.82 5.77
C GLY A 56 5.24 29.35 5.28
N ALA A 57 5.84 28.72 4.25
CA ALA A 57 7.05 29.24 3.63
C ALA A 57 6.83 30.67 3.14
N LYS A 58 5.77 30.91 2.37
CA LYS A 58 5.41 32.24 1.87
C LYS A 58 5.19 33.26 2.98
N TYR A 59 4.49 32.88 4.04
CA TYR A 59 4.18 33.78 5.16
C TYR A 59 5.45 34.25 5.91
N PHE A 60 6.43 33.39 6.08
CA PHE A 60 7.68 33.69 6.77
C PHE A 60 8.83 34.14 5.83
N GLY A 61 8.56 34.26 4.53
CA GLY A 61 9.53 34.68 3.52
C GLY A 61 10.63 33.64 3.24
N TYR A 62 10.26 32.37 3.26
CA TYR A 62 11.15 31.28 2.85
C TYR A 62 10.92 30.91 1.38
N ASP A 63 11.99 30.70 0.65
CA ASP A 63 11.96 30.04 -0.67
C ASP A 63 11.78 28.52 -0.45
N LEU A 64 10.72 27.94 -1.01
CA LEU A 64 10.37 26.55 -0.83
C LEU A 64 10.98 25.67 -1.90
N ILE A 65 11.85 24.75 -1.51
CA ILE A 65 12.36 23.67 -2.36
C ILE A 65 11.53 22.43 -2.10
N SER A 66 10.76 22.01 -3.11
CA SER A 66 9.90 20.83 -3.02
C SER A 66 10.55 19.62 -3.67
N LEU A 67 10.64 18.51 -2.93
CA LEU A 67 11.10 17.21 -3.39
C LEU A 67 9.97 16.19 -3.26
N ASN A 68 9.95 15.21 -4.15
CA ASN A 68 9.05 14.07 -4.03
C ASN A 68 9.81 12.83 -3.51
N ALA A 69 9.09 11.84 -2.98
CA ALA A 69 9.67 10.56 -2.56
C ALA A 69 10.57 9.89 -3.60
N SER A 70 10.25 10.04 -4.91
CA SER A 70 11.08 9.54 -6.01
C SER A 70 12.46 10.16 -6.06
N ASP A 71 12.61 11.43 -5.68
CA ASP A 71 13.88 12.15 -5.67
C ASP A 71 14.75 11.72 -4.48
N VAL A 72 14.12 11.28 -3.40
CA VAL A 72 14.78 10.86 -2.15
C VAL A 72 15.27 9.41 -2.18
N ARG A 73 14.74 8.56 -3.08
CA ARG A 73 15.14 7.13 -3.19
C ARG A 73 16.61 6.93 -3.52
N ASN A 74 17.22 7.84 -4.26
CA ASN A 74 18.62 7.76 -4.66
C ASN A 74 19.45 8.74 -3.82
N LYS A 75 20.38 8.19 -3.02
CA LYS A 75 21.30 8.97 -2.17
C LYS A 75 22.04 10.05 -2.94
N GLN A 76 22.55 9.71 -4.11
CA GLN A 76 23.36 10.63 -4.93
C GLN A 76 22.52 11.81 -5.42
N ARG A 77 21.32 11.53 -5.95
CA ARG A 77 20.39 12.57 -6.42
C ARG A 77 19.92 13.47 -5.27
N LEU A 78 19.66 12.90 -4.09
CA LEU A 78 19.32 13.67 -2.90
C LEU A 78 20.46 14.62 -2.51
N GLN A 79 21.69 14.10 -2.52
CA GLN A 79 22.89 14.90 -2.23
C GLN A 79 23.13 15.98 -3.26
N ASP A 80 22.96 15.69 -4.56
CA ASP A 80 23.14 16.66 -5.65
C ASP A 80 22.16 17.84 -5.56
N VAL A 81 20.93 17.58 -5.08
CA VAL A 81 19.93 18.63 -4.90
C VAL A 81 20.10 19.38 -3.57
N LEU A 82 20.42 18.70 -2.50
CA LEU A 82 20.46 19.30 -1.16
C LEU A 82 21.82 19.87 -0.77
N ASN A 83 22.95 19.30 -1.21
CA ASN A 83 24.27 19.81 -0.85
C ASN A 83 24.51 21.28 -1.25
N PRO A 84 24.14 21.74 -2.46
CA PRO A 84 24.27 23.15 -2.83
C PRO A 84 23.43 24.06 -1.92
N VAL A 85 22.25 23.58 -1.50
CA VAL A 85 21.31 24.33 -0.64
C VAL A 85 21.81 24.39 0.80
N LEU A 86 22.26 23.25 1.34
CA LEU A 86 22.73 23.13 2.71
C LEU A 86 24.09 23.81 2.90
N GLY A 87 24.97 23.75 1.90
CA GLY A 87 26.29 24.38 1.90
C GLY A 87 26.26 25.91 1.74
N ASN A 88 25.27 26.44 1.01
CA ASN A 88 25.16 27.86 0.67
C ASN A 88 23.96 28.55 1.33
N ALA A 89 23.37 27.95 2.36
CA ALA A 89 22.17 28.46 3.03
C ALA A 89 22.28 29.93 3.52
N GLY A 90 23.50 30.41 3.78
CA GLY A 90 23.75 31.80 4.16
C GLY A 90 23.75 32.80 3.00
N LEU A 91 23.96 32.35 1.76
CA LEU A 91 24.07 33.19 0.57
C LEU A 91 22.77 33.23 -0.26
N LEU A 92 21.94 32.21 -0.16
CA LEU A 92 20.74 31.99 -0.99
C LEU A 92 19.43 32.54 -0.35
N GLY A 93 19.50 33.26 0.80
CA GLY A 93 18.33 33.75 1.47
C GLY A 93 17.70 32.71 2.43
N LYS A 94 16.43 32.90 2.81
CA LYS A 94 15.71 31.99 3.69
C LYS A 94 15.12 30.83 2.88
N ILE A 95 15.72 29.64 3.00
CA ILE A 95 15.27 28.45 2.30
C ILE A 95 14.55 27.51 3.25
N MET A 96 13.47 26.89 2.81
CA MET A 96 12.77 25.77 3.48
C MET A 96 12.69 24.58 2.53
N ILE A 97 12.97 23.38 3.02
CA ILE A 97 12.85 22.13 2.26
C ILE A 97 11.52 21.47 2.59
N PHE A 98 10.79 21.05 1.57
CA PHE A 98 9.57 20.26 1.69
C PHE A 98 9.73 18.93 0.94
N VAL A 99 9.53 17.80 1.62
CA VAL A 99 9.60 16.46 1.02
C VAL A 99 8.22 15.84 1.10
N ASP A 100 7.56 15.65 -0.06
CA ASP A 100 6.23 15.06 -0.14
C ASP A 100 6.28 13.55 -0.31
N GLU A 101 5.24 12.87 0.17
CA GLU A 101 5.00 11.43 0.02
C GLU A 101 6.13 10.53 0.56
N VAL A 102 6.74 10.91 1.69
CA VAL A 102 7.88 10.14 2.26
C VAL A 102 7.51 8.71 2.66
N ASP A 103 6.23 8.40 2.85
CA ASP A 103 5.70 7.05 3.04
C ASP A 103 5.74 6.20 1.76
N GLY A 104 5.84 6.81 0.58
CA GLY A 104 6.02 6.13 -0.70
C GLY A 104 7.44 5.56 -0.93
N ILE A 105 8.38 5.80 -0.02
CA ILE A 105 9.74 5.28 -0.12
C ILE A 105 9.76 3.82 0.37
N HIS A 106 9.28 2.88 -0.47
CA HIS A 106 9.19 1.48 -0.11
C HIS A 106 10.06 0.57 -0.99
N GLY A 107 10.60 -0.50 -0.37
CA GLY A 107 11.08 -1.69 -1.05
C GLY A 107 12.56 -1.76 -1.41
N ARG A 108 12.87 -2.77 -2.22
CA ARG A 108 14.22 -3.16 -2.68
C ARG A 108 14.90 -2.13 -3.60
N SER A 109 14.20 -1.06 -3.97
CA SER A 109 14.68 0.02 -4.83
C SER A 109 15.19 1.26 -4.07
N ASP A 110 15.33 1.16 -2.74
CA ASP A 110 15.93 2.21 -1.92
C ASP A 110 17.45 2.04 -1.92
N PHE A 111 18.13 2.83 -2.73
CA PHE A 111 19.59 2.85 -2.84
C PHE A 111 20.25 3.71 -1.75
N GLY A 112 19.81 3.56 -0.49
CA GLY A 112 20.35 4.27 0.66
C GLY A 112 19.82 5.70 0.84
N GLY A 113 18.77 6.08 0.11
CA GLY A 113 18.18 7.42 0.17
C GLY A 113 17.55 7.73 1.53
N VAL A 114 16.81 6.77 2.13
CA VAL A 114 16.20 6.97 3.46
C VAL A 114 17.27 7.18 4.53
N GLY A 115 18.36 6.42 4.51
CA GLY A 115 19.48 6.60 5.43
C GLY A 115 20.09 8.00 5.31
N ALA A 116 20.34 8.46 4.07
CA ALA A 116 20.87 9.81 3.82
C ALA A 116 19.89 10.91 4.26
N LEU A 117 18.57 10.71 4.03
CA LEU A 117 17.57 11.65 4.52
C LEU A 117 17.56 11.71 6.05
N VAL A 118 17.56 10.57 6.74
CA VAL A 118 17.61 10.51 8.20
C VAL A 118 18.84 11.22 8.76
N ASP A 119 19.99 11.10 8.11
CA ASP A 119 21.21 11.79 8.54
C ASP A 119 21.08 13.32 8.40
N ILE A 120 20.46 13.81 7.33
CA ILE A 120 20.16 15.23 7.15
C ILE A 120 19.15 15.73 8.21
N LEU A 121 18.17 14.89 8.57
CA LEU A 121 17.15 15.23 9.57
C LEU A 121 17.68 15.31 11.00
N LYS A 122 18.83 14.70 11.30
CA LYS A 122 19.47 14.77 12.64
C LYS A 122 20.05 16.14 12.93
N GLU A 123 20.65 16.80 11.93
CA GLU A 123 21.30 18.10 12.08
C GLU A 123 20.83 19.09 10.99
N PRO A 124 19.57 19.53 11.04
CA PRO A 124 19.00 20.39 10.01
C PRO A 124 19.63 21.80 10.08
N THR A 125 20.16 22.26 8.95
CA THR A 125 20.70 23.62 8.78
C THR A 125 19.65 24.61 8.28
N VAL A 126 18.56 24.11 7.72
CA VAL A 126 17.38 24.85 7.22
C VAL A 126 16.10 24.19 7.74
N PRO A 127 14.94 24.90 7.79
CA PRO A 127 13.68 24.28 8.11
C PRO A 127 13.34 23.16 7.11
N ILE A 128 13.04 21.97 7.63
CA ILE A 128 12.63 20.81 6.82
C ILE A 128 11.24 20.35 7.24
N VAL A 129 10.37 20.20 6.27
CA VAL A 129 9.01 19.70 6.44
C VAL A 129 8.81 18.47 5.58
N LEU A 130 8.37 17.37 6.18
CA LEU A 130 8.04 16.12 5.51
C LEU A 130 6.53 15.93 5.49
N ALA A 131 6.00 15.31 4.45
CA ALA A 131 4.58 14.91 4.39
C ALA A 131 4.44 13.43 4.09
N ALA A 132 3.53 12.77 4.82
CA ALA A 132 3.18 11.37 4.66
C ALA A 132 1.67 11.17 4.72
N ASN A 133 1.14 10.19 3.99
CA ASN A 133 -0.26 9.79 4.11
C ASN A 133 -0.46 8.85 5.30
N SER A 134 0.54 8.00 5.58
CA SER A 134 0.56 7.07 6.71
C SER A 134 1.94 7.04 7.38
N ASP A 135 1.95 6.75 8.67
CA ASP A 135 3.17 6.64 9.48
C ASP A 135 3.37 5.23 10.07
N SER A 136 2.68 4.23 9.51
CA SER A 136 2.64 2.86 10.04
C SER A 136 3.82 1.97 9.61
N SER A 137 4.57 2.32 8.57
CA SER A 137 5.67 1.49 8.08
C SER A 137 6.90 1.53 8.99
N ASP A 138 7.70 0.44 8.98
CA ASP A 138 8.91 0.35 9.81
C ASP A 138 9.93 1.46 9.50
N LYS A 139 10.08 1.84 8.23
CA LYS A 139 10.98 2.94 7.80
C LYS A 139 10.55 4.30 8.36
N MET A 140 9.24 4.50 8.54
CA MET A 140 8.73 5.73 9.17
C MET A 140 9.10 5.83 10.64
N LYS A 141 9.43 4.72 11.31
CA LYS A 141 9.88 4.75 12.71
C LYS A 141 11.16 5.57 12.90
N ASP A 142 12.11 5.46 11.99
CA ASP A 142 13.38 6.19 12.08
C ASP A 142 13.21 7.67 11.73
N ILE A 143 12.39 7.99 10.74
CA ILE A 143 12.00 9.37 10.43
C ILE A 143 11.27 10.01 11.61
N LYS A 144 10.35 9.28 12.26
CA LYS A 144 9.61 9.79 13.46
C LYS A 144 10.53 10.09 14.64
N LYS A 145 11.59 9.32 14.86
CA LYS A 145 12.55 9.59 15.95
C LYS A 145 13.29 10.93 15.75
N THR A 146 13.54 11.30 14.49
CA THR A 146 14.27 12.52 14.13
C THR A 146 13.37 13.72 13.89
N THR A 147 12.06 13.57 13.86
CA THR A 147 11.08 14.61 13.53
C THR A 147 10.07 14.85 14.65
N THR A 148 9.40 16.00 14.61
CA THR A 148 8.20 16.29 15.41
C THR A 148 6.96 16.03 14.54
N THR A 149 6.10 15.10 14.95
CA THR A 149 4.93 14.74 14.16
C THR A 149 3.75 15.67 14.44
N ILE A 150 3.18 16.26 13.39
CA ILE A 150 1.90 16.98 13.41
C ILE A 150 0.88 16.15 12.65
N ARG A 151 -0.20 15.76 13.32
CA ARG A 151 -1.28 14.97 12.71
C ARG A 151 -2.36 15.88 12.16
N MET A 152 -2.66 15.72 10.88
CA MET A 152 -3.78 16.37 10.21
C MET A 152 -4.92 15.38 10.04
N LYS A 153 -6.12 15.81 10.41
CA LYS A 153 -7.34 14.99 10.38
C LYS A 153 -8.11 15.24 9.07
N PRO A 154 -8.92 14.26 8.62
CA PRO A 154 -9.88 14.49 7.54
C PRO A 154 -10.75 15.72 7.86
N ILE A 155 -11.08 16.50 6.84
CA ILE A 155 -11.94 17.68 7.05
C ILE A 155 -13.36 17.22 7.38
N PRO A 156 -13.96 17.75 8.47
CA PRO A 156 -15.32 17.36 8.86
C PRO A 156 -16.34 17.63 7.75
N PRO A 157 -17.31 16.74 7.55
CA PRO A 157 -18.33 16.85 6.49
C PRO A 157 -19.07 18.18 6.49
N ARG A 158 -19.36 18.73 7.67
CA ARG A 158 -20.00 20.03 7.83
C ARG A 158 -19.18 21.18 7.21
N LEU A 159 -17.88 21.20 7.47
CA LEU A 159 -16.97 22.23 6.93
C LEU A 159 -16.80 22.06 5.42
N LEU A 160 -16.66 20.83 4.92
CA LEU A 160 -16.60 20.55 3.48
C LEU A 160 -17.85 21.02 2.76
N ARG A 161 -19.03 20.79 3.34
CA ARG A 161 -20.30 21.25 2.77
C ARG A 161 -20.32 22.77 2.63
N PHE A 162 -20.02 23.51 3.70
CA PHE A 162 -19.99 24.98 3.64
C PHE A 162 -18.97 25.50 2.63
N TYR A 163 -17.81 24.87 2.56
CA TYR A 163 -16.77 25.23 1.61
C TYR A 163 -17.23 24.99 0.16
N LEU A 164 -17.82 23.84 -0.11
CA LEU A 164 -18.36 23.52 -1.43
C LEU A 164 -19.49 24.49 -1.83
N GLU A 165 -20.43 24.77 -0.92
CA GLU A 165 -21.51 25.77 -1.16
C GLU A 165 -20.96 27.14 -1.50
N ALA A 166 -19.91 27.59 -0.82
CA ALA A 166 -19.26 28.86 -1.10
C ALA A 166 -18.62 28.89 -2.50
N ILE A 167 -18.01 27.78 -2.94
CA ILE A 167 -17.41 27.67 -4.27
C ILE A 167 -18.48 27.59 -5.35
N LEU A 168 -19.55 26.82 -5.17
CA LEU A 168 -20.66 26.74 -6.09
C LEU A 168 -21.30 28.11 -6.34
N ARG A 169 -21.48 28.92 -5.27
CA ARG A 169 -21.97 30.31 -5.40
C ARG A 169 -21.03 31.19 -6.24
N LYS A 170 -19.70 31.06 -6.03
CA LYS A 170 -18.69 31.80 -6.81
C LYS A 170 -18.68 31.42 -8.29
N GLU A 171 -19.01 30.17 -8.60
CA GLU A 171 -19.10 29.65 -9.97
C GLU A 171 -20.47 29.84 -10.61
N GLY A 172 -21.44 30.44 -9.89
CA GLY A 172 -22.83 30.58 -10.38
C GLY A 172 -23.53 29.23 -10.59
N ALA A 173 -23.07 28.17 -9.93
CA ALA A 173 -23.55 26.82 -10.08
C ALA A 173 -24.37 26.36 -8.88
N SER A 174 -25.23 25.36 -9.10
CA SER A 174 -26.00 24.74 -8.03
C SER A 174 -26.02 23.22 -8.21
N LEU A 175 -26.01 22.49 -7.10
CA LEU A 175 -26.18 21.04 -7.07
C LEU A 175 -27.41 20.71 -6.23
N LYS A 176 -28.11 19.64 -6.57
CA LYS A 176 -29.19 19.10 -5.74
C LYS A 176 -28.64 18.72 -4.36
N ILE A 177 -29.39 18.97 -3.30
CA ILE A 177 -28.97 18.71 -1.91
C ILE A 177 -28.49 17.26 -1.72
N GLY A 178 -29.23 16.29 -2.26
CA GLY A 178 -28.84 14.87 -2.19
C GLY A 178 -27.50 14.56 -2.84
N THR A 179 -27.23 15.16 -4.00
CA THR A 179 -25.94 15.04 -4.72
C THR A 179 -24.80 15.67 -3.91
N MET A 180 -25.03 16.83 -3.33
CA MET A 180 -24.04 17.51 -2.49
C MET A 180 -23.70 16.71 -1.23
N ILE A 181 -24.71 16.17 -0.54
CA ILE A 181 -24.49 15.30 0.63
C ILE A 181 -23.67 14.06 0.22
N LYS A 182 -24.01 13.43 -0.90
CA LYS A 182 -23.28 12.28 -1.43
C LYS A 182 -21.81 12.63 -1.69
N LEU A 183 -21.53 13.73 -2.40
CA LEU A 183 -20.16 14.19 -2.67
C LEU A 183 -19.35 14.42 -1.38
N VAL A 184 -19.98 15.03 -0.37
CA VAL A 184 -19.32 15.28 0.93
C VAL A 184 -18.97 13.98 1.64
N LEU A 185 -19.87 13.00 1.62
CA LEU A 185 -19.63 11.69 2.25
C LEU A 185 -18.58 10.89 1.49
N ASP A 186 -18.68 10.84 0.16
CA ASP A 186 -17.76 10.09 -0.70
C ASP A 186 -16.34 10.65 -0.66
N SER A 187 -16.18 11.96 -0.46
CA SER A 187 -14.86 12.60 -0.37
C SER A 187 -14.07 12.24 0.90
N ARG A 188 -14.72 11.74 1.95
CA ARG A 188 -14.08 11.34 3.24
C ARG A 188 -13.14 12.40 3.82
N GLY A 189 -13.38 13.66 3.59
CA GLY A 189 -12.53 14.73 4.10
C GLY A 189 -11.46 15.21 3.13
N ASP A 190 -11.40 14.69 1.91
CA ASP A 190 -10.49 15.11 0.83
C ASP A 190 -11.10 16.30 0.06
N ILE A 191 -10.47 17.50 0.24
CA ILE A 191 -10.89 18.73 -0.43
C ILE A 191 -10.65 18.66 -1.94
N ARG A 192 -9.56 18.03 -2.38
CA ARG A 192 -9.22 17.92 -3.80
C ARG A 192 -10.25 17.05 -4.52
N SER A 193 -10.58 15.92 -3.92
CA SER A 193 -11.56 14.97 -4.46
C SER A 193 -12.95 15.64 -4.61
N ILE A 194 -13.45 16.29 -3.56
CA ILE A 194 -14.78 16.90 -3.60
C ILE A 194 -14.87 18.02 -4.63
N LEU A 195 -13.84 18.86 -4.79
CA LEU A 195 -13.83 19.95 -5.76
C LEU A 195 -13.79 19.44 -7.20
N ASN A 196 -12.97 18.42 -7.47
CA ASN A 196 -12.88 17.82 -8.80
C ASN A 196 -14.18 17.12 -9.19
N SER A 197 -14.79 16.38 -8.26
CA SER A 197 -16.08 15.73 -8.50
C SER A 197 -17.23 16.73 -8.68
N ALA A 198 -17.25 17.80 -7.89
CA ALA A 198 -18.25 18.84 -8.03
C ALA A 198 -18.11 19.59 -9.37
N GLN A 199 -16.89 19.92 -9.78
CA GLN A 199 -16.61 20.54 -11.07
C GLN A 199 -17.07 19.67 -12.23
N ALA A 200 -16.80 18.37 -12.19
CA ALA A 200 -17.22 17.44 -13.22
C ALA A 200 -18.75 17.42 -13.37
N LEU A 201 -19.49 17.34 -12.26
CA LEU A 201 -20.97 17.40 -12.26
C LEU A 201 -21.52 18.71 -12.82
N VAL A 202 -20.95 19.84 -12.43
CA VAL A 202 -21.39 21.17 -12.92
C VAL A 202 -21.08 21.33 -14.40
N SER A 203 -20.00 20.72 -14.91
CA SER A 203 -19.63 20.74 -16.33
C SER A 203 -20.49 19.80 -17.20
N GLY A 204 -21.52 19.16 -16.65
CA GLY A 204 -22.41 18.27 -17.39
C GLY A 204 -21.81 16.89 -17.68
N PHE A 205 -20.62 16.60 -17.16
CA PHE A 205 -20.21 15.23 -17.04
C PHE A 205 -21.12 14.62 -15.97
N GLU A 206 -22.05 13.75 -16.39
CA GLU A 206 -22.53 12.77 -15.45
C GLU A 206 -21.26 12.13 -14.92
N LEU A 207 -20.96 12.35 -13.62
CA LEU A 207 -20.21 11.35 -12.94
C LEU A 207 -21.00 10.09 -13.29
N GLN A 208 -20.50 9.28 -14.21
CA GLN A 208 -20.86 7.89 -14.14
C GLN A 208 -20.56 7.57 -12.68
N THR A 209 -21.57 7.72 -11.85
CA THR A 209 -21.75 6.85 -10.76
C THR A 209 -22.00 5.50 -11.45
N GLU A 210 -20.96 4.95 -12.10
CA GLU A 210 -20.71 3.58 -11.80
C GLU A 210 -21.00 3.56 -10.32
N LYS A 211 -21.93 2.72 -9.92
CA LYS A 211 -22.01 2.29 -8.55
C LYS A 211 -20.59 1.83 -8.23
N SER A 212 -19.68 2.80 -8.09
CA SER A 212 -18.41 2.59 -7.46
C SER A 212 -18.82 2.32 -6.03
N PHE A 213 -19.18 1.09 -5.83
CA PHE A 213 -18.87 0.43 -4.60
C PHE A 213 -17.36 0.66 -4.45
N GLU A 214 -16.92 1.84 -3.98
CA GLU A 214 -15.67 1.92 -3.25
C GLU A 214 -15.92 1.11 -1.98
N ILE A 215 -15.93 -0.18 -2.19
CA ILE A 215 -15.87 -1.18 -1.16
C ILE A 215 -14.43 -1.07 -0.66
N THR A 216 -14.23 -0.18 0.27
CA THR A 216 -12.93 0.06 0.94
C THR A 216 -12.62 -1.04 1.94
N ASP A 217 -13.59 -1.89 2.20
CA ASP A 217 -13.47 -3.03 3.10
C ASP A 217 -13.54 -4.31 2.28
N ILE A 218 -12.52 -5.14 2.42
CA ILE A 218 -12.37 -6.41 1.72
C ILE A 218 -13.54 -7.36 2.03
N GLU A 219 -14.07 -7.30 3.25
CA GLU A 219 -15.23 -8.10 3.68
C GLU A 219 -16.47 -7.73 2.87
N SER A 220 -16.77 -6.44 2.80
CA SER A 220 -17.91 -5.92 2.03
C SER A 220 -17.77 -6.25 0.54
N ALA A 221 -16.55 -6.21 -0.02
CA ALA A 221 -16.26 -6.55 -1.40
C ALA A 221 -16.55 -8.02 -1.71
N ILE A 222 -15.98 -8.92 -0.93
CA ILE A 222 -16.16 -10.37 -1.14
C ILE A 222 -17.63 -10.75 -0.98
N ASN A 223 -18.30 -10.21 0.04
CA ASN A 223 -19.73 -10.45 0.26
C ASN A 223 -20.60 -9.91 -0.88
N ALA A 224 -20.26 -8.74 -1.46
CA ALA A 224 -20.97 -8.19 -2.60
C ALA A 224 -20.67 -8.97 -3.89
N PHE A 225 -19.44 -9.42 -4.09
CA PHE A 225 -19.02 -10.21 -5.24
C PHE A 225 -19.85 -11.51 -5.38
N PHE A 226 -20.00 -12.27 -4.31
CA PHE A 226 -20.79 -13.50 -4.32
C PHE A 226 -22.31 -13.27 -4.31
N LYS A 227 -22.76 -12.04 -4.08
CA LYS A 227 -24.17 -11.63 -4.19
C LYS A 227 -24.50 -10.91 -5.49
N ALA A 228 -23.52 -10.71 -6.36
CA ALA A 228 -23.70 -10.04 -7.64
C ALA A 228 -24.75 -10.76 -8.50
N LYS A 229 -25.47 -10.00 -9.31
CA LYS A 229 -26.53 -10.54 -10.19
C LYS A 229 -25.98 -11.03 -11.53
N SER A 230 -24.81 -10.54 -11.92
CA SER A 230 -24.14 -10.90 -13.17
C SER A 230 -22.63 -10.90 -13.01
N SER A 231 -21.94 -11.54 -13.98
CA SER A 231 -20.48 -11.56 -14.05
C SER A 231 -19.89 -10.16 -14.24
N GLU A 232 -20.60 -9.27 -14.98
CA GLU A 232 -20.18 -7.89 -15.19
C GLU A 232 -20.23 -7.09 -13.87
N GLU A 233 -21.27 -7.30 -13.06
CA GLU A 233 -21.36 -6.67 -11.72
C GLU A 233 -20.26 -7.19 -10.80
N ALA A 234 -19.97 -8.49 -10.80
CA ALA A 234 -18.89 -9.09 -10.05
C ALA A 234 -17.51 -8.53 -10.47
N MET A 235 -17.28 -8.36 -11.78
CA MET A 235 -16.07 -7.74 -12.32
C MET A 235 -15.93 -6.28 -11.88
N ALA A 236 -17.01 -5.49 -11.92
CA ALA A 236 -17.01 -4.09 -11.49
C ALA A 236 -16.64 -3.96 -10.00
N ILE A 237 -17.11 -4.90 -9.15
CA ILE A 237 -16.75 -4.97 -7.73
C ILE A 237 -15.24 -5.23 -7.57
N LEU A 238 -14.67 -6.17 -8.32
CA LEU A 238 -13.23 -6.46 -8.28
C LEU A 238 -12.38 -5.27 -8.70
N TYR A 239 -12.77 -4.55 -9.75
CA TYR A 239 -12.05 -3.35 -10.20
C TYR A 239 -12.15 -2.18 -9.22
N SER A 240 -13.27 -2.07 -8.50
CA SER A 240 -13.44 -1.01 -7.49
C SER A 240 -12.60 -1.25 -6.22
N LEU A 241 -12.20 -2.50 -5.97
CA LEU A 241 -11.45 -2.92 -4.80
C LEU A 241 -9.95 -2.62 -4.98
N ARG A 242 -9.50 -1.48 -4.47
CA ARG A 242 -8.10 -1.01 -4.55
C ARG A 242 -7.27 -1.49 -3.36
N ILE A 243 -7.01 -2.79 -3.31
CA ILE A 243 -6.14 -3.43 -2.32
C ILE A 243 -4.99 -4.15 -3.02
N ASP A 244 -4.02 -4.59 -2.23
CA ASP A 244 -2.92 -5.39 -2.74
C ASP A 244 -3.44 -6.67 -3.41
N PRO A 245 -2.95 -7.04 -4.62
CA PRO A 245 -3.40 -8.23 -5.32
C PRO A 245 -3.24 -9.53 -4.51
N GLN A 246 -2.18 -9.66 -3.71
CA GLN A 246 -1.98 -10.82 -2.85
C GLN A 246 -3.04 -10.88 -1.75
N GLU A 247 -3.39 -9.73 -1.17
CA GLU A 247 -4.44 -9.65 -0.16
C GLU A 247 -5.80 -10.03 -0.75
N LYS A 248 -6.07 -9.63 -1.99
CA LYS A 248 -7.27 -10.01 -2.74
C LYS A 248 -7.36 -11.53 -2.93
N ILE A 249 -6.28 -12.17 -3.41
CA ILE A 249 -6.19 -13.63 -3.58
C ILE A 249 -6.41 -14.36 -2.24
N ASN A 250 -5.74 -13.89 -1.17
CA ASN A 250 -5.84 -14.49 0.15
C ASN A 250 -7.26 -14.40 0.73
N ALA A 251 -7.97 -13.30 0.48
CA ALA A 251 -9.35 -13.12 0.94
C ALA A 251 -10.32 -14.08 0.24
N PHE A 252 -10.18 -14.26 -1.07
CA PHE A 252 -10.96 -15.27 -1.79
C PHE A 252 -10.65 -16.68 -1.32
N TYR A 253 -9.36 -17.02 -1.17
CA TYR A 253 -8.93 -18.32 -0.66
C TYR A 253 -9.54 -18.61 0.71
N SER A 254 -9.41 -17.67 1.64
CA SER A 254 -9.94 -17.82 3.01
C SER A 254 -11.46 -18.01 3.01
N SER A 255 -12.17 -17.25 2.18
CA SER A 255 -13.63 -17.32 2.08
C SER A 255 -14.12 -18.64 1.46
N VAL A 256 -13.43 -19.14 0.43
CA VAL A 256 -13.75 -20.41 -0.23
C VAL A 256 -13.50 -21.60 0.70
N ILE A 257 -12.32 -21.65 1.36
CA ILE A 257 -11.95 -22.80 2.19
C ILE A 257 -12.80 -22.94 3.47
N THR A 258 -13.36 -21.84 3.96
CA THR A 258 -14.22 -21.82 5.16
C THR A 258 -15.71 -22.00 4.83
N SER A 259 -16.07 -22.01 3.54
CA SER A 259 -17.46 -22.13 3.11
C SER A 259 -17.91 -23.59 3.00
N ALA A 260 -19.21 -23.84 3.19
CA ALA A 260 -19.82 -25.16 3.03
C ALA A 260 -20.18 -25.41 1.55
N LEU A 261 -19.16 -25.61 0.70
CA LEU A 261 -19.32 -25.90 -0.72
C LEU A 261 -19.32 -27.41 -1.00
N SER A 262 -19.84 -27.80 -2.17
CA SER A 262 -19.63 -29.16 -2.69
C SER A 262 -18.13 -29.37 -2.98
N LYS A 263 -17.67 -30.61 -2.98
CA LYS A 263 -16.24 -30.91 -3.27
C LYS A 263 -15.85 -30.48 -4.68
N GLU A 264 -16.78 -30.60 -5.63
CA GLU A 264 -16.59 -30.19 -7.02
C GLU A 264 -16.45 -28.66 -7.12
N ASP A 265 -17.39 -27.89 -6.52
CA ASP A 265 -17.33 -26.43 -6.54
C ASP A 265 -16.08 -25.90 -5.84
N MET A 266 -15.74 -26.50 -4.68
CA MET A 266 -14.53 -26.11 -3.96
C MET A 266 -13.28 -26.35 -4.79
N LYS A 267 -13.17 -27.51 -5.46
CA LYS A 267 -12.04 -27.81 -6.36
C LYS A 267 -11.95 -26.79 -7.47
N GLU A 268 -13.04 -26.52 -8.20
CA GLU A 268 -13.07 -25.59 -9.30
C GLU A 268 -12.63 -24.18 -8.86
N MET A 269 -13.10 -23.70 -7.71
CA MET A 269 -12.72 -22.40 -7.17
C MET A 269 -11.27 -22.36 -6.71
N LEU A 270 -10.75 -23.41 -6.09
CA LEU A 270 -9.34 -23.49 -5.68
C LEU A 270 -8.40 -23.54 -6.89
N ASP A 271 -8.80 -24.19 -7.99
CA ASP A 271 -8.04 -24.19 -9.24
C ASP A 271 -7.92 -22.77 -9.82
N VAL A 272 -9.00 -21.99 -9.81
CA VAL A 272 -8.99 -20.57 -10.24
C VAL A 272 -8.10 -19.72 -9.35
N ILE A 273 -8.18 -19.89 -8.03
CA ILE A 273 -7.34 -19.15 -7.08
C ILE A 273 -5.86 -19.51 -7.26
N SER A 274 -5.56 -20.79 -7.48
CA SER A 274 -4.19 -21.25 -7.78
C SER A 274 -3.64 -20.64 -9.06
N GLU A 275 -4.46 -20.54 -10.13
CA GLU A 275 -4.08 -19.88 -11.38
C GLU A 275 -3.75 -18.38 -11.16
N ALA A 276 -4.57 -17.69 -10.35
CA ALA A 276 -4.33 -16.29 -10.00
C ALA A 276 -3.06 -16.10 -9.18
N ASP A 277 -2.78 -16.98 -8.20
CA ASP A 277 -1.57 -16.92 -7.37
C ASP A 277 -0.31 -17.24 -8.20
N MET A 278 -0.36 -18.22 -9.09
CA MET A 278 0.74 -18.51 -10.01
C MET A 278 1.04 -17.34 -10.94
N LEU A 279 0.01 -16.68 -11.49
CA LEU A 279 0.18 -15.49 -12.33
C LEU A 279 0.83 -14.37 -11.52
N TYR A 280 0.35 -14.11 -10.30
CA TYR A 280 0.90 -13.10 -9.42
C TYR A 280 2.36 -13.40 -9.06
N GLY A 281 2.68 -14.65 -8.71
CA GLY A 281 4.05 -15.10 -8.45
C GLY A 281 4.98 -14.92 -9.66
N LYS A 282 4.48 -15.13 -10.88
CA LYS A 282 5.23 -14.86 -12.12
C LYS A 282 5.47 -13.37 -12.31
N ILE A 283 4.44 -12.53 -12.14
CA ILE A 283 4.54 -11.06 -12.22
C ILE A 283 5.61 -10.53 -11.27
N MET A 284 5.61 -11.01 -10.02
CA MET A 284 6.57 -10.60 -9.00
C MET A 284 8.01 -11.00 -9.33
N ARG A 285 8.22 -12.18 -9.91
CA ARG A 285 9.55 -12.67 -10.30
C ARG A 285 10.11 -11.97 -11.54
N GLU A 286 9.24 -11.77 -12.56
CA GLU A 286 9.64 -11.22 -13.85
C GLU A 286 9.45 -9.70 -13.94
N GLN A 287 8.86 -9.07 -12.90
CA GLN A 287 8.54 -7.63 -12.82
C GLN A 287 7.64 -7.15 -13.96
N GLN A 288 6.78 -8.03 -14.50
CA GLN A 288 5.88 -7.73 -15.59
C GLN A 288 4.55 -7.14 -15.10
N TRP A 289 4.61 -5.97 -14.49
CA TRP A 289 3.47 -5.30 -13.86
C TRP A 289 2.24 -5.11 -14.76
N ARG A 290 2.43 -5.06 -16.08
CA ARG A 290 1.33 -4.95 -17.07
C ARG A 290 0.34 -6.12 -16.99
N LEU A 291 0.77 -7.27 -16.48
CA LEU A 291 -0.06 -8.47 -16.37
C LEU A 291 -1.03 -8.41 -15.19
N LEU A 292 -0.85 -7.50 -14.22
CA LEU A 292 -1.77 -7.34 -13.09
C LEU A 292 -3.21 -7.09 -13.52
N ARG A 293 -3.43 -6.43 -14.66
CA ARG A 293 -4.78 -6.17 -15.21
C ARG A 293 -5.56 -7.45 -15.52
N TYR A 294 -4.88 -8.58 -15.72
CA TYR A 294 -5.54 -9.86 -16.01
C TYR A 294 -5.93 -10.63 -14.75
N LEU A 295 -5.40 -10.24 -13.58
CA LEU A 295 -5.68 -10.93 -12.31
C LEU A 295 -7.18 -10.92 -11.98
N ASP A 296 -7.83 -9.76 -12.09
CA ASP A 296 -9.26 -9.62 -11.82
C ASP A 296 -10.10 -10.40 -12.85
N SER A 297 -9.62 -10.54 -14.10
CA SER A 297 -10.26 -11.37 -15.12
C SER A 297 -10.19 -12.88 -14.81
N ILE A 298 -9.17 -13.32 -14.08
CA ILE A 298 -9.10 -14.70 -13.57
C ILE A 298 -10.02 -14.83 -12.35
N LEU A 299 -9.92 -13.93 -11.40
CA LEU A 299 -10.70 -13.99 -10.16
C LEU A 299 -12.22 -13.89 -10.38
N VAL A 300 -12.69 -13.19 -11.42
CA VAL A 300 -14.12 -13.14 -11.75
C VAL A 300 -14.72 -14.52 -12.06
N ARG A 301 -13.91 -15.50 -12.47
CA ARG A 301 -14.34 -16.88 -12.70
C ARG A 301 -14.79 -17.60 -11.43
N LEU A 302 -14.46 -17.04 -10.26
CA LEU A 302 -15.01 -17.51 -8.96
C LEU A 302 -16.50 -17.18 -8.79
N TYR A 303 -17.01 -16.23 -9.60
CA TYR A 303 -18.43 -15.93 -9.58
C TYR A 303 -19.24 -17.08 -10.20
N LYS A 304 -20.11 -17.69 -9.41
CA LYS A 304 -21.03 -18.75 -9.83
C LYS A 304 -22.42 -18.41 -9.33
N LYS A 305 -23.37 -18.32 -10.27
CA LYS A 305 -24.76 -18.00 -9.92
C LYS A 305 -25.35 -19.06 -9.00
N GLY A 306 -25.93 -18.63 -7.87
CA GLY A 306 -26.55 -19.54 -6.89
C GLY A 306 -25.59 -20.03 -5.80
N VAL A 307 -24.28 -19.75 -5.90
CA VAL A 307 -23.32 -20.01 -4.82
C VAL A 307 -23.21 -18.78 -3.93
N SER A 308 -23.48 -18.93 -2.64
CA SER A 308 -23.36 -17.85 -1.65
C SER A 308 -22.20 -18.15 -0.71
N ILE A 309 -21.15 -17.35 -0.82
CA ILE A 309 -19.99 -17.41 0.07
C ILE A 309 -19.96 -16.11 0.88
N ARG A 310 -19.67 -16.22 2.17
CA ARG A 310 -19.42 -15.06 3.04
C ARG A 310 -17.94 -14.89 3.26
N TYR A 311 -17.51 -13.65 3.39
CA TYR A 311 -16.13 -13.36 3.77
C TYR A 311 -15.80 -14.04 5.10
N SER A 312 -14.66 -14.67 5.14
CA SER A 312 -14.09 -15.22 6.35
C SER A 312 -12.58 -15.08 6.30
N GLN A 313 -11.99 -14.70 7.41
CA GLN A 313 -10.53 -14.59 7.52
C GLN A 313 -10.00 -15.90 8.11
N TYR A 314 -9.36 -16.70 7.26
CA TYR A 314 -8.66 -17.90 7.72
C TYR A 314 -7.22 -17.55 8.03
N ASN A 315 -6.89 -17.51 9.32
CA ASN A 315 -5.52 -17.32 9.77
C ASN A 315 -4.89 -18.69 10.02
N LEU A 316 -3.94 -19.07 9.18
CA LEU A 316 -3.10 -20.24 9.47
C LEU A 316 -2.44 -20.04 10.84
N PRO A 317 -2.53 -21.02 11.76
CA PRO A 317 -1.86 -20.94 13.05
C PRO A 317 -0.38 -20.67 12.86
N TRP A 318 0.14 -19.63 13.48
CA TRP A 318 1.55 -19.25 13.37
C TRP A 318 2.53 -20.40 13.64
N PRO A 319 2.28 -21.32 14.61
CA PRO A 319 3.11 -22.51 14.80
C PRO A 319 3.16 -23.41 13.57
N LEU A 320 2.06 -23.57 12.83
CA LEU A 320 2.01 -24.37 11.63
C LEU A 320 2.82 -23.75 10.49
N ILE A 321 2.69 -22.43 10.29
CA ILE A 321 3.46 -21.69 9.27
C ILE A 321 4.96 -21.79 9.58
N THR A 322 5.34 -21.61 10.84
CA THR A 322 6.73 -21.70 11.28
C THR A 322 7.27 -23.09 11.04
N ARG A 323 6.53 -24.13 11.44
CA ARG A 323 6.90 -25.52 11.20
C ARG A 323 7.08 -25.82 9.71
N LEU A 324 6.13 -25.44 8.86
CA LEU A 324 6.22 -25.63 7.39
C LEU A 324 7.43 -24.92 6.79
N ARG A 325 7.81 -23.75 7.29
CA ARG A 325 9.01 -23.02 6.84
C ARG A 325 10.30 -23.75 7.23
N TRP A 326 10.40 -24.20 8.46
CA TRP A 326 11.59 -24.90 8.96
C TRP A 326 11.73 -26.28 8.32
N ASP A 327 10.67 -27.10 8.31
CA ASP A 327 10.69 -28.42 7.68
C ASP A 327 10.95 -28.29 6.17
N GLY A 328 10.33 -27.32 5.49
CA GLY A 328 10.58 -27.08 4.07
C GLY A 328 12.00 -26.61 3.74
N LYS A 329 12.67 -25.89 4.65
CA LYS A 329 14.10 -25.54 4.48
C LYS A 329 14.99 -26.78 4.66
N ALA A 330 14.75 -27.53 5.70
CA ALA A 330 15.51 -28.76 6.01
C ALA A 330 15.37 -29.81 4.91
N ILE A 331 14.14 -30.01 4.38
CA ILE A 331 13.91 -30.90 3.23
C ILE A 331 14.67 -30.41 2.00
N LYS A 332 14.68 -29.12 1.70
CA LYS A 332 15.42 -28.57 0.56
C LYS A 332 16.93 -28.71 0.68
N GLU A 333 17.46 -28.63 1.88
CA GLU A 333 18.89 -28.87 2.17
C GLU A 333 19.24 -30.36 2.00
N LEU A 334 18.38 -31.25 2.50
CA LEU A 334 18.51 -32.70 2.29
C LEU A 334 18.45 -33.06 0.80
N GLU A 335 17.45 -32.56 0.05
CA GLU A 335 17.33 -32.76 -1.39
C GLU A 335 18.59 -32.31 -2.14
N ALA A 336 19.15 -31.15 -1.76
CA ALA A 336 20.35 -30.61 -2.40
C ALA A 336 21.58 -31.48 -2.11
N SER A 337 21.73 -31.99 -0.87
CA SER A 337 22.82 -32.91 -0.45
C SER A 337 22.74 -34.19 -1.24
N LEU A 338 21.56 -34.83 -1.28
CA LEU A 338 21.39 -36.13 -1.98
C LEU A 338 21.46 -35.97 -3.51
N ALA A 339 20.92 -34.92 -4.08
CA ALA A 339 21.01 -34.63 -5.50
C ALA A 339 22.48 -34.46 -5.96
N LYS A 340 23.29 -33.79 -5.12
CA LYS A 340 24.73 -33.64 -5.39
C LYS A 340 25.46 -35.00 -5.37
N LYS A 341 25.15 -35.89 -4.42
CA LYS A 341 25.71 -37.24 -4.35
C LYS A 341 25.31 -38.08 -5.56
N MET A 342 24.12 -37.86 -6.14
CA MET A 342 23.61 -38.56 -7.31
C MET A 342 23.91 -37.87 -8.66
N HIS A 343 24.65 -36.77 -8.65
CA HIS A 343 24.98 -35.97 -9.85
C HIS A 343 23.77 -35.54 -10.68
N VAL A 344 22.62 -35.21 -10.03
CA VAL A 344 21.40 -34.73 -10.66
C VAL A 344 21.01 -33.34 -10.16
N SER A 345 20.15 -32.66 -10.87
CA SER A 345 19.61 -31.39 -10.36
C SER A 345 18.66 -31.62 -9.17
N ARG A 346 18.61 -30.67 -8.20
CA ARG A 346 17.71 -30.80 -7.06
C ARG A 346 16.25 -30.99 -7.47
N SER A 347 15.78 -30.28 -8.51
CA SER A 347 14.40 -30.42 -8.99
C SER A 347 14.14 -31.82 -9.58
N THR A 348 15.09 -32.38 -10.32
CA THR A 348 15.01 -33.71 -10.86
C THR A 348 15.01 -34.76 -9.72
N PHE A 349 15.86 -34.58 -8.71
CA PHE A 349 15.88 -35.45 -7.54
C PHE A 349 14.54 -35.41 -6.79
N ALA A 350 14.03 -34.22 -6.44
CA ALA A 350 12.80 -34.07 -5.70
C ALA A 350 11.57 -34.64 -6.44
N THR A 351 11.51 -34.48 -7.78
CA THR A 351 10.33 -34.89 -8.57
C THR A 351 10.34 -36.37 -8.91
N PHE A 352 11.52 -36.93 -9.29
CA PHE A 352 11.58 -38.26 -9.85
C PHE A 352 12.28 -39.30 -8.94
N TYR A 353 13.26 -38.88 -8.14
CA TYR A 353 14.07 -39.83 -7.36
C TYR A 353 13.65 -39.92 -5.89
N LEU A 354 13.21 -38.83 -5.29
CA LEU A 354 12.87 -38.78 -3.86
C LEU A 354 11.83 -39.84 -3.43
N PRO A 355 10.71 -40.06 -4.15
CA PRO A 355 9.76 -41.11 -3.76
C PRO A 355 10.34 -42.49 -3.74
N TYR A 356 11.13 -42.87 -4.78
CA TYR A 356 11.79 -44.18 -4.85
C TYR A 356 12.89 -44.29 -3.81
N PHE A 357 13.64 -43.26 -3.59
CA PHE A 357 14.67 -43.18 -2.56
C PHE A 357 14.08 -43.46 -1.18
N LEU A 358 12.99 -42.81 -0.80
CA LEU A 358 12.29 -43.03 0.46
C LEU A 358 11.74 -44.46 0.58
N MET A 359 11.26 -45.06 -0.52
CA MET A 359 10.85 -46.46 -0.55
C MET A 359 12.05 -47.42 -0.34
N CYS A 360 13.20 -47.16 -0.94
CA CYS A 360 14.40 -47.95 -0.76
C CYS A 360 14.93 -47.90 0.69
N VAL A 361 14.90 -46.72 1.30
CA VAL A 361 15.28 -46.54 2.71
C VAL A 361 14.27 -47.24 3.63
N LYS A 362 12.97 -47.14 3.36
CA LYS A 362 11.90 -47.82 4.10
C LYS A 362 12.07 -49.34 4.08
N ASN A 363 12.45 -49.89 2.94
CA ASN A 363 12.67 -51.32 2.74
C ASN A 363 14.11 -51.81 3.17
N LYS A 364 14.89 -50.93 3.77
CA LYS A 364 16.29 -51.22 4.16
C LYS A 364 17.19 -51.73 3.00
N ALA A 365 16.81 -51.32 1.77
CA ALA A 365 17.59 -51.66 0.57
C ALA A 365 18.78 -50.71 0.34
N LEU A 366 18.88 -49.66 1.12
CA LEU A 366 19.90 -48.61 1.02
C LEU A 366 20.33 -48.22 2.43
N GLU A 367 21.60 -48.49 2.77
CA GLU A 367 22.25 -47.95 3.96
C GLU A 367 22.97 -46.64 3.56
N LEU A 368 22.63 -45.58 4.22
CA LEU A 368 23.19 -44.25 3.97
C LEU A 368 23.88 -43.74 5.23
N ASP A 369 25.04 -43.18 5.03
CA ASP A 369 25.72 -42.41 6.06
C ASP A 369 25.07 -41.01 6.11
N LEU A 370 24.06 -40.85 6.98
CA LEU A 370 23.28 -39.69 7.17
C LEU A 370 23.49 -39.10 8.55
N ASN A 371 23.49 -37.79 8.65
CA ASN A 371 23.54 -37.09 9.93
C ASN A 371 22.24 -37.34 10.72
N GLU A 372 22.28 -37.18 12.06
CA GLU A 372 21.09 -37.37 12.92
C GLU A 372 19.87 -36.53 12.45
N THR A 373 20.12 -35.27 12.05
CA THR A 373 19.07 -34.35 11.53
C THR A 373 18.50 -34.83 10.19
N GLU A 374 19.31 -35.36 9.28
CA GLU A 374 18.87 -35.93 8.00
C GLU A 374 18.03 -37.20 8.21
N ASN A 375 18.42 -38.04 9.16
CA ASN A 375 17.65 -39.22 9.54
C ASN A 375 16.27 -38.89 10.12
N GLU A 376 16.18 -37.90 10.99
CA GLU A 376 14.89 -37.44 11.52
C GLU A 376 13.94 -36.94 10.43
N ILE A 377 14.46 -36.18 9.44
CA ILE A 377 13.68 -35.69 8.33
C ILE A 377 13.16 -36.83 7.45
N ILE A 378 14.02 -37.77 7.11
CA ILE A 378 13.66 -38.96 6.31
C ILE A 378 12.62 -39.82 7.04
N GLN A 379 12.73 -40.03 8.34
CA GLN A 379 11.71 -40.75 9.09
C GLN A 379 10.36 -40.04 9.11
N LYS A 380 10.34 -38.71 9.22
CA LYS A 380 9.10 -37.93 9.11
C LYS A 380 8.49 -38.06 7.72
N GLU A 381 9.29 -37.94 6.66
CA GLU A 381 8.81 -38.08 5.28
C GLU A 381 8.32 -39.53 4.99
N MET A 382 8.99 -40.53 5.49
CA MET A 382 8.56 -41.94 5.35
C MET A 382 7.21 -42.20 6.03
N ALA A 383 6.90 -41.53 7.13
CA ALA A 383 5.62 -41.67 7.81
C ALA A 383 4.46 -41.07 6.99
N THR A 384 4.71 -40.19 6.03
CA THR A 384 3.71 -39.61 5.14
C THR A 384 3.40 -40.46 3.91
N ILE A 385 4.32 -41.41 3.57
CA ILE A 385 4.11 -42.33 2.45
C ILE A 385 3.34 -43.55 2.96
N LYS A 386 2.06 -43.62 2.60
CA LYS A 386 1.17 -44.75 2.85
C LYS A 386 1.48 -45.94 1.94
#